data_f8d8fdb27e8c684ae1674317e577f45e
#
_entry.id   f8d8fdb27e8c684ae1674317e577f45e
#
_cell.length_a   1.000
_cell.length_b   1.000
_cell.length_c   1.000
_cell.angle_alpha   90.00
_cell.angle_beta   90.00
_cell.angle_gamma   90.00
#
_symmetry.space_group_name_H-M   'P 1'
#
loop_
_entity.id
_entity.type
_entity.pdbx_description
1 polymer ?
#
loop_
_entity_poly.entity_id
_entity_poly.type
_entity_poly.pdbx_seq_one_letter_code
_entity_poly.pdbx_strand_id
1 'polypeptide(L)'
;MGETLRYLLATPGETDPVTGEDLDKKHNIRAVYGNGLRPDIWNRFKERFNVPTVAEFYAATESPGGTWNYSTNDFTAGAIGRTGVLSGWLLGRGLTIVEVDQESQEPWRDPQTGFCKPVPRGEAGELLYAIDPADPGETFQGYYRNSKASDIKVVRDVLRKGDAYFRTGDMMRWDNEGRWYFSDRLGDTFRWKSENVSTSEVAEVLGTHPEVHEANVYGVLLPNHDGRAGCAAIVFNQQIKAADQSVLLEPSAETLKSVAAHVLRNLPRFAAPLFLRVTPEMQATGNFKQQKHVLRTEGVDPSRVGDRDKLYWLQGDTYLPFGPEEWSRLQAGQVKL
;
A
#
# COMPACT_ATOMS: atom_id res chain seq x y z
N MET A 1 -5.80 -2.13 -12.42
CA MET A 1 -7.27 -1.97 -12.57
C MET A 1 -7.99 -1.68 -11.25
N GLY A 2 -7.42 -1.98 -10.08
CA GLY A 2 -8.00 -1.60 -8.79
C GLY A 2 -8.31 -0.11 -8.67
N GLU A 3 -7.44 0.73 -9.19
CA GLU A 3 -7.64 2.18 -9.25
C GLU A 3 -8.87 2.60 -10.06
N THR A 4 -9.18 1.91 -11.16
CA THR A 4 -10.37 2.22 -11.98
C THR A 4 -11.66 2.08 -11.17
N LEU A 5 -11.76 1.06 -10.31
CA LEU A 5 -12.94 0.85 -9.45
C LEU A 5 -13.07 1.96 -8.40
N ARG A 6 -11.95 2.48 -7.92
CA ARG A 6 -11.93 3.63 -7.01
C ARG A 6 -12.41 4.91 -7.71
N TYR A 7 -11.98 5.15 -8.94
CA TYR A 7 -12.47 6.30 -9.71
C TYR A 7 -13.98 6.22 -9.97
N LEU A 8 -14.49 5.03 -10.29
CA LEU A 8 -15.94 4.83 -10.45
C LEU A 8 -16.71 5.11 -9.15
N LEU A 9 -16.15 4.71 -7.99
CA LEU A 9 -16.74 5.03 -6.69
C LEU A 9 -16.72 6.53 -6.37
N ALA A 10 -15.75 7.25 -6.86
CA ALA A 10 -15.61 8.69 -6.67
C ALA A 10 -16.54 9.51 -7.56
N THR A 11 -16.96 8.95 -8.70
CA THR A 11 -17.95 9.61 -9.59
C THR A 11 -19.30 9.71 -8.89
N PRO A 12 -20.01 10.85 -8.97
CA PRO A 12 -21.36 10.97 -8.43
C PRO A 12 -22.28 9.88 -8.99
N GLY A 13 -23.18 9.36 -8.15
CA GLY A 13 -24.20 8.39 -8.59
C GLY A 13 -25.22 9.07 -9.52
N GLU A 14 -25.72 8.33 -10.49
CA GLU A 14 -26.71 8.81 -11.42
C GLU A 14 -28.07 8.13 -11.19
N THR A 15 -29.13 8.92 -11.24
CA THR A 15 -30.51 8.45 -11.18
C THR A 15 -31.25 8.90 -12.43
N ASP A 16 -32.13 8.06 -12.95
CA ASP A 16 -33.01 8.43 -14.04
C ASP A 16 -33.96 9.57 -13.58
N PRO A 17 -33.96 10.72 -14.22
CA PRO A 17 -34.73 11.89 -13.78
C PRO A 17 -36.24 11.69 -13.91
N VAL A 18 -36.72 10.68 -14.68
CA VAL A 18 -38.13 10.40 -14.92
C VAL A 18 -38.63 9.28 -14.00
N THR A 19 -37.84 8.21 -13.90
CA THR A 19 -38.28 7.00 -13.16
C THR A 19 -37.73 6.97 -11.73
N GLY A 20 -36.70 7.75 -11.41
CA GLY A 20 -35.97 7.69 -10.13
C GLY A 20 -35.10 6.44 -9.96
N GLU A 21 -34.89 5.66 -11.03
CA GLU A 21 -34.15 4.41 -11.01
C GLU A 21 -32.63 4.70 -10.85
N ASP A 22 -31.94 3.89 -10.05
CA ASP A 22 -30.49 3.96 -9.86
C ASP A 22 -29.78 3.44 -11.11
N LEU A 23 -29.18 4.34 -11.88
CA LEU A 23 -28.49 4.02 -13.14
C LEU A 23 -27.16 3.32 -12.93
N ASP A 24 -26.52 3.49 -11.77
CA ASP A 24 -25.28 2.78 -11.42
C ASP A 24 -25.47 1.24 -11.39
N LYS A 25 -26.70 0.79 -11.19
CA LYS A 25 -27.07 -0.64 -11.18
C LYS A 25 -27.65 -1.15 -12.50
N LYS A 26 -27.90 -0.27 -13.46
CA LYS A 26 -28.56 -0.59 -14.73
C LYS A 26 -27.56 -1.11 -15.77
N HIS A 27 -26.96 -2.26 -15.50
CA HIS A 27 -26.00 -2.92 -16.38
C HIS A 27 -26.04 -4.45 -16.19
N ASN A 28 -25.30 -5.17 -17.04
CA ASN A 28 -25.20 -6.64 -17.01
C ASN A 28 -23.78 -7.12 -16.59
N ILE A 29 -23.01 -6.32 -15.85
CA ILE A 29 -21.69 -6.69 -15.37
C ILE A 29 -21.83 -7.73 -14.27
N ARG A 30 -21.27 -8.92 -14.48
CA ARG A 30 -21.32 -10.04 -13.54
C ARG A 30 -20.09 -10.16 -12.67
N ALA A 31 -18.97 -9.67 -13.16
CA ALA A 31 -17.70 -9.72 -12.45
C ALA A 31 -16.80 -8.56 -12.89
N VAL A 32 -15.98 -8.10 -11.97
CA VAL A 32 -14.82 -7.24 -12.24
C VAL A 32 -13.56 -7.99 -11.89
N TYR A 33 -12.48 -7.73 -12.62
CA TYR A 33 -11.19 -8.34 -12.34
C TYR A 33 -10.08 -7.28 -12.39
N GLY A 34 -9.05 -7.50 -11.59
CA GLY A 34 -7.94 -6.57 -11.58
C GLY A 34 -6.81 -6.96 -10.66
N ASN A 35 -5.90 -6.01 -10.51
CA ASN A 35 -4.75 -6.08 -9.65
C ASN A 35 -4.68 -4.79 -8.85
N GLY A 36 -4.41 -4.89 -7.53
CA GLY A 36 -4.26 -3.75 -6.65
C GLY A 36 -5.58 -3.12 -6.19
N LEU A 37 -6.66 -3.90 -6.13
CA LEU A 37 -7.90 -3.46 -5.53
C LEU A 37 -7.76 -3.39 -4.01
N ARG A 38 -7.86 -2.20 -3.46
CA ARG A 38 -7.74 -2.00 -2.02
C ARG A 38 -8.92 -2.60 -1.27
N PRO A 39 -8.70 -3.24 -0.11
CA PRO A 39 -9.77 -3.86 0.68
C PRO A 39 -10.89 -2.88 1.08
N ASP A 40 -10.57 -1.61 1.35
CA ASP A 40 -11.53 -0.58 1.77
C ASP A 40 -12.59 -0.23 0.73
N ILE A 41 -12.32 -0.45 -0.56
CA ILE A 41 -13.27 -0.15 -1.64
C ILE A 41 -14.05 -1.39 -2.13
N TRP A 42 -13.63 -2.58 -1.74
CA TRP A 42 -14.15 -3.85 -2.24
C TRP A 42 -15.66 -4.01 -2.09
N ASN A 43 -16.17 -3.95 -0.87
CA ASN A 43 -17.59 -4.10 -0.60
C ASN A 43 -18.41 -2.88 -1.06
N ARG A 44 -17.86 -1.67 -0.89
CA ARG A 44 -18.50 -0.44 -1.37
C ARG A 44 -18.78 -0.48 -2.87
N PHE A 45 -17.81 -1.01 -3.66
CA PHE A 45 -17.99 -1.17 -5.10
C PHE A 45 -19.08 -2.19 -5.43
N LYS A 46 -19.06 -3.36 -4.78
CA LYS A 46 -20.07 -4.40 -4.97
C LYS A 46 -21.48 -3.89 -4.69
N GLU A 47 -21.65 -3.16 -3.60
CA GLU A 47 -22.97 -2.62 -3.18
C GLU A 47 -23.48 -1.55 -4.14
N ARG A 48 -22.62 -0.57 -4.49
CA ARG A 48 -23.02 0.54 -5.33
C ARG A 48 -23.39 0.10 -6.73
N PHE A 49 -22.56 -0.72 -7.35
CA PHE A 49 -22.75 -1.14 -8.74
C PHE A 49 -23.46 -2.50 -8.88
N ASN A 50 -23.90 -3.11 -7.78
CA ASN A 50 -24.54 -4.43 -7.78
C ASN A 50 -23.75 -5.50 -8.56
N VAL A 51 -22.40 -5.50 -8.41
CA VAL A 51 -21.52 -6.48 -9.05
C VAL A 51 -21.19 -7.59 -8.05
N PRO A 52 -21.67 -8.83 -8.25
CA PRO A 52 -21.55 -9.87 -7.24
C PRO A 52 -20.13 -10.42 -7.08
N THR A 53 -19.30 -10.31 -8.11
CA THR A 53 -17.99 -10.98 -8.13
C THR A 53 -16.86 -10.01 -8.35
N VAL A 54 -15.83 -10.13 -7.50
CA VAL A 54 -14.53 -9.48 -7.70
C VAL A 54 -13.47 -10.56 -7.86
N ALA A 55 -12.74 -10.51 -8.97
CA ALA A 55 -11.59 -11.39 -9.22
C ALA A 55 -10.31 -10.58 -9.09
N GLU A 56 -9.58 -10.81 -8.02
CA GLU A 56 -8.30 -10.16 -7.75
C GLU A 56 -7.15 -11.11 -8.09
N PHE A 57 -6.09 -10.57 -8.66
CA PHE A 57 -4.88 -11.35 -8.88
C PHE A 57 -3.64 -10.54 -8.47
N TYR A 58 -2.62 -11.25 -8.07
CA TYR A 58 -1.30 -10.71 -7.83
C TYR A 58 -0.31 -11.37 -8.78
N ALA A 59 0.42 -10.57 -9.52
CA ALA A 59 1.53 -10.98 -10.36
C ALA A 59 2.41 -9.77 -10.70
N ALA A 60 3.68 -10.03 -11.01
CA ALA A 60 4.58 -9.08 -11.66
C ALA A 60 5.03 -9.65 -13.00
N THR A 61 5.35 -8.78 -13.95
CA THR A 61 5.74 -9.20 -15.31
C THR A 61 6.96 -10.14 -15.31
N GLU A 62 7.88 -9.88 -14.40
CA GLU A 62 9.11 -10.65 -14.20
C GLU A 62 8.96 -11.84 -13.24
N SER A 63 7.83 -11.93 -12.52
CA SER A 63 7.65 -12.97 -11.51
C SER A 63 7.36 -14.33 -12.13
N PRO A 64 8.01 -15.42 -11.65
CA PRO A 64 7.72 -16.76 -12.11
C PRO A 64 6.36 -17.31 -11.66
N GLY A 65 5.64 -16.58 -10.81
CA GLY A 65 4.34 -17.00 -10.28
C GLY A 65 3.44 -15.85 -9.90
N GLY A 66 2.23 -16.20 -9.50
CA GLY A 66 1.22 -15.26 -9.03
C GLY A 66 0.16 -15.96 -8.20
N THR A 67 -0.74 -15.14 -7.62
CA THR A 67 -1.90 -15.64 -6.88
C THR A 67 -3.20 -15.13 -7.50
N TRP A 68 -4.27 -15.79 -7.18
CA TRP A 68 -5.57 -15.55 -7.77
C TRP A 68 -6.69 -15.76 -6.74
N ASN A 69 -7.63 -14.81 -6.69
CA ASN A 69 -8.84 -14.89 -5.87
C ASN A 69 -10.08 -14.58 -6.72
N TYR A 70 -11.05 -15.45 -6.69
CA TYR A 70 -12.38 -15.24 -7.28
C TYR A 70 -13.40 -15.14 -6.15
N SER A 71 -13.71 -13.92 -5.75
CA SER A 71 -14.50 -13.61 -4.56
C SER A 71 -15.95 -13.31 -4.92
N THR A 72 -16.87 -14.12 -4.41
CA THR A 72 -18.33 -13.94 -4.54
C THR A 72 -19.01 -13.58 -3.22
N ASN A 73 -18.27 -13.62 -2.11
CA ASN A 73 -18.76 -13.34 -0.76
C ASN A 73 -17.66 -12.69 0.09
N ASP A 74 -17.96 -12.42 1.36
CA ASP A 74 -17.04 -11.69 2.25
C ASP A 74 -15.89 -12.55 2.77
N PHE A 75 -15.95 -13.87 2.67
CA PHE A 75 -14.90 -14.77 3.17
C PHE A 75 -13.53 -14.50 2.53
N THR A 76 -13.50 -14.15 1.27
CA THR A 76 -12.27 -13.85 0.53
C THR A 76 -12.14 -12.38 0.14
N ALA A 77 -13.01 -11.50 0.66
CA ALA A 77 -12.91 -10.06 0.39
C ALA A 77 -11.55 -9.50 0.84
N GLY A 78 -10.94 -8.68 -0.02
CA GLY A 78 -9.61 -8.11 0.23
C GLY A 78 -8.43 -9.05 0.05
N ALA A 79 -8.65 -10.36 -0.15
CA ALA A 79 -7.57 -11.30 -0.44
C ALA A 79 -7.17 -11.24 -1.92
N ILE A 80 -5.85 -11.25 -2.18
CA ILE A 80 -5.27 -11.26 -3.53
C ILE A 80 -5.07 -12.67 -4.10
N GLY A 81 -5.35 -13.70 -3.30
CA GLY A 81 -5.26 -15.08 -3.69
C GLY A 81 -5.93 -16.00 -2.69
N ARG A 82 -6.29 -17.18 -3.15
CA ARG A 82 -6.82 -18.26 -2.33
C ARG A 82 -6.23 -19.60 -2.75
N THR A 83 -5.67 -20.31 -1.79
CA THR A 83 -5.08 -21.63 -2.01
C THR A 83 -5.80 -22.65 -1.15
N GLY A 84 -6.48 -23.60 -1.78
CA GLY A 84 -7.09 -24.72 -1.06
C GLY A 84 -6.06 -25.69 -0.50
N VAL A 85 -6.46 -26.60 0.38
CA VAL A 85 -5.54 -27.54 1.07
C VAL A 85 -4.69 -28.36 0.10
N LEU A 86 -5.30 -28.93 -0.94
CA LEU A 86 -4.59 -29.75 -1.94
C LEU A 86 -3.66 -28.91 -2.81
N SER A 87 -4.13 -27.77 -3.32
CA SER A 87 -3.31 -26.85 -4.09
C SER A 87 -2.20 -26.22 -3.23
N GLY A 88 -2.46 -25.95 -1.95
CA GLY A 88 -1.46 -25.48 -1.00
C GLY A 88 -0.34 -26.51 -0.75
N TRP A 89 -0.68 -27.80 -0.72
CA TRP A 89 0.31 -28.85 -0.60
C TRP A 89 1.15 -29.01 -1.88
N LEU A 90 0.55 -28.88 -3.06
CA LEU A 90 1.25 -28.96 -4.34
C LEU A 90 2.08 -27.70 -4.64
N LEU A 91 1.48 -26.52 -4.52
CA LEU A 91 2.11 -25.23 -4.82
C LEU A 91 3.04 -24.75 -3.69
N GLY A 92 2.81 -25.19 -2.46
CA GLY A 92 3.65 -24.84 -1.30
C GLY A 92 5.10 -25.35 -1.42
N ARG A 93 5.40 -26.20 -2.41
CA ARG A 93 6.77 -26.62 -2.73
C ARG A 93 7.52 -25.61 -3.61
N GLY A 94 6.79 -24.74 -4.30
CA GLY A 94 7.32 -23.74 -5.23
C GLY A 94 7.37 -22.31 -4.69
N LEU A 95 7.00 -22.08 -3.43
CA LEU A 95 7.03 -20.74 -2.83
C LEU A 95 7.23 -20.80 -1.31
N THR A 96 7.74 -19.72 -0.76
CA THR A 96 7.87 -19.53 0.70
C THR A 96 7.71 -18.05 1.05
N ILE A 97 7.30 -17.80 2.29
CA ILE A 97 7.33 -16.44 2.87
C ILE A 97 8.39 -16.47 3.97
N VAL A 98 9.34 -15.56 3.90
CA VAL A 98 10.47 -15.51 4.83
C VAL A 98 10.49 -14.22 5.63
N GLU A 99 11.04 -14.30 6.82
CA GLU A 99 11.32 -13.12 7.66
C GLU A 99 12.32 -12.20 6.94
N VAL A 100 12.14 -10.89 7.11
CA VAL A 100 12.96 -9.85 6.50
C VAL A 100 13.70 -9.10 7.60
N ASP A 101 15.00 -8.93 7.43
CA ASP A 101 15.78 -8.01 8.23
C ASP A 101 15.35 -6.56 7.92
N GLN A 102 15.00 -5.85 8.96
CA GLN A 102 14.31 -4.56 8.85
C GLN A 102 15.23 -3.42 8.45
N GLU A 103 16.53 -3.53 8.74
CA GLU A 103 17.50 -2.49 8.40
C GLU A 103 18.00 -2.64 6.97
N SER A 104 18.41 -3.85 6.61
CA SER A 104 18.93 -4.16 5.28
C SER A 104 17.82 -4.37 4.24
N GLN A 105 16.59 -4.71 4.68
CA GLN A 105 15.47 -5.13 3.82
C GLN A 105 15.79 -6.41 3.01
N GLU A 106 16.73 -7.22 3.53
CA GLU A 106 17.10 -8.51 2.97
C GLU A 106 16.41 -9.64 3.73
N PRO A 107 16.21 -10.82 3.12
CA PRO A 107 15.73 -12.01 3.82
C PRO A 107 16.61 -12.32 5.02
N TRP A 108 16.01 -12.34 6.21
CA TRP A 108 16.75 -12.62 7.44
C TRP A 108 17.30 -14.04 7.44
N ARG A 109 18.56 -14.18 7.84
CA ARG A 109 19.25 -15.46 7.90
C ARG A 109 19.63 -15.80 9.32
N ASP A 110 19.33 -17.03 9.70
CA ASP A 110 19.77 -17.60 10.98
C ASP A 110 21.30 -17.61 11.04
N PRO A 111 21.93 -16.98 12.03
CA PRO A 111 23.40 -16.93 12.15
C PRO A 111 24.07 -18.29 12.30
N GLN A 112 23.32 -19.32 12.79
CA GLN A 112 23.88 -20.65 13.01
C GLN A 112 23.82 -21.53 11.76
N THR A 113 22.73 -21.42 10.97
CA THR A 113 22.51 -22.28 9.81
C THR A 113 22.82 -21.58 8.49
N GLY A 114 22.76 -20.23 8.46
CA GLY A 114 22.89 -19.41 7.26
C GLY A 114 21.65 -19.41 6.36
N PHE A 115 20.58 -20.15 6.73
CA PHE A 115 19.34 -20.22 5.98
C PHE A 115 18.34 -19.15 6.41
N CYS A 116 17.43 -18.82 5.49
CA CYS A 116 16.34 -17.91 5.80
C CYS A 116 15.29 -18.60 6.70
N LYS A 117 14.61 -17.80 7.50
CA LYS A 117 13.58 -18.30 8.42
C LYS A 117 12.19 -18.08 7.80
N PRO A 118 11.44 -19.15 7.50
CA PRO A 118 10.04 -19.02 7.08
C PRO A 118 9.19 -18.42 8.21
N VAL A 119 8.26 -17.55 7.84
CA VAL A 119 7.29 -17.00 8.81
C VAL A 119 6.13 -17.97 9.03
N PRO A 120 5.55 -18.00 10.24
CA PRO A 120 4.32 -18.72 10.51
C PRO A 120 3.13 -18.24 9.67
N ARG A 121 2.13 -19.10 9.51
CA ARG A 121 0.86 -18.70 8.89
C ARG A 121 0.22 -17.56 9.67
N GLY A 122 -0.24 -16.55 8.95
CA GLY A 122 -0.83 -15.34 9.51
C GLY A 122 0.16 -14.20 9.74
N GLU A 123 1.46 -14.46 9.69
CA GLU A 123 2.49 -13.42 9.77
C GLU A 123 2.93 -12.94 8.38
N ALA A 124 3.41 -11.69 8.32
CA ALA A 124 3.88 -11.09 7.09
C ALA A 124 5.38 -11.32 6.90
N GLY A 125 5.80 -11.59 5.65
CA GLY A 125 7.19 -11.73 5.26
C GLY A 125 7.35 -11.54 3.76
N GLU A 126 8.58 -11.55 3.23
CA GLU A 126 8.82 -11.47 1.79
C GLU A 126 8.41 -12.76 1.11
N LEU A 127 7.58 -12.66 0.07
CA LEU A 127 7.24 -13.78 -0.80
C LEU A 127 8.40 -14.09 -1.73
N LEU A 128 8.81 -15.35 -1.74
CA LEU A 128 9.84 -15.89 -2.62
C LEU A 128 9.26 -17.04 -3.46
N TYR A 129 9.59 -17.07 -4.75
CA TYR A 129 9.25 -18.20 -5.64
C TYR A 129 10.48 -19.05 -5.92
N ALA A 130 10.38 -20.36 -5.75
CA ALA A 130 11.45 -21.29 -6.11
C ALA A 130 11.72 -21.24 -7.62
N ILE A 131 12.99 -21.21 -7.99
CA ILE A 131 13.48 -21.24 -9.36
C ILE A 131 14.53 -22.34 -9.50
N ASP A 132 14.83 -22.76 -10.74
CA ASP A 132 15.90 -23.74 -10.95
C ASP A 132 17.27 -23.12 -10.58
N PRO A 133 17.97 -23.64 -9.58
CA PRO A 133 19.28 -23.13 -9.20
C PRO A 133 20.36 -23.31 -10.31
N ALA A 134 20.17 -24.24 -11.23
CA ALA A 134 21.08 -24.50 -12.35
C ALA A 134 20.84 -23.53 -13.51
N ASP A 135 19.59 -23.19 -13.76
CA ASP A 135 19.19 -22.23 -14.81
C ASP A 135 18.07 -21.28 -14.31
N PRO A 136 18.39 -20.29 -13.49
CA PRO A 136 17.41 -19.29 -13.07
C PRO A 136 16.73 -18.57 -14.24
N GLY A 137 17.41 -18.47 -15.40
CA GLY A 137 16.94 -17.81 -16.60
C GLY A 137 15.75 -18.48 -17.28
N GLU A 138 15.51 -19.77 -17.04
CA GLU A 138 14.36 -20.50 -17.57
C GLU A 138 13.02 -19.86 -17.13
N THR A 139 12.96 -19.42 -15.88
CA THR A 139 11.72 -18.82 -15.29
C THR A 139 11.81 -17.33 -15.03
N PHE A 140 13.02 -16.80 -14.80
CA PHE A 140 13.30 -15.38 -14.61
C PHE A 140 14.35 -14.91 -15.60
N GLN A 141 13.93 -14.38 -16.74
CA GLN A 141 14.81 -13.94 -17.82
C GLN A 141 15.69 -12.73 -17.47
N GLY A 142 15.45 -12.09 -16.31
CA GLY A 142 16.19 -10.92 -15.88
C GLY A 142 15.73 -9.62 -16.55
N TYR A 143 16.39 -8.53 -16.16
CA TYR A 143 16.13 -7.20 -16.72
C TYR A 143 17.05 -6.92 -17.91
N TYR A 144 16.45 -6.45 -18.98
CA TYR A 144 17.18 -6.14 -20.22
C TYR A 144 18.36 -5.20 -19.96
N ARG A 145 19.57 -5.63 -20.36
CA ARG A 145 20.84 -4.91 -20.16
C ARG A 145 21.14 -4.46 -18.74
N ASN A 146 20.58 -5.11 -17.73
CA ASN A 146 20.83 -4.81 -16.32
C ASN A 146 20.99 -6.08 -15.48
N SER A 147 22.14 -6.75 -15.65
CA SER A 147 22.48 -7.97 -14.92
C SER A 147 22.51 -7.74 -13.42
N LYS A 148 23.07 -6.61 -12.96
CA LYS A 148 23.15 -6.27 -11.54
C LYS A 148 21.78 -6.22 -10.86
N ALA A 149 20.78 -5.61 -11.50
CA ALA A 149 19.42 -5.61 -10.98
C ALA A 149 18.78 -7.00 -11.03
N SER A 150 19.15 -7.82 -12.03
CA SER A 150 18.68 -9.21 -12.13
C SER A 150 19.26 -10.10 -11.03
N ASP A 151 20.56 -9.95 -10.74
CA ASP A 151 21.25 -10.74 -9.73
C ASP A 151 20.68 -10.53 -8.33
N ILE A 152 20.27 -9.30 -8.00
CA ILE A 152 19.63 -8.94 -6.72
C ILE A 152 18.29 -9.69 -6.53
N LYS A 153 17.62 -10.05 -7.63
CA LYS A 153 16.33 -10.77 -7.60
C LYS A 153 16.48 -12.27 -7.37
N VAL A 154 17.67 -12.81 -7.44
CA VAL A 154 17.95 -14.24 -7.23
C VAL A 154 18.66 -14.43 -5.90
N VAL A 155 18.00 -15.07 -4.95
CA VAL A 155 18.59 -15.42 -3.65
C VAL A 155 18.82 -16.93 -3.57
N ARG A 156 19.99 -17.32 -3.07
CA ARG A 156 20.43 -18.74 -2.98
C ARG A 156 20.54 -19.17 -1.52
N ASP A 157 20.52 -20.49 -1.31
CA ASP A 157 20.62 -21.10 0.02
C ASP A 157 19.57 -20.52 0.98
N VAL A 158 18.30 -20.55 0.55
CA VAL A 158 17.18 -19.96 1.28
C VAL A 158 16.70 -20.89 2.38
N LEU A 159 16.20 -22.07 2.03
CA LEU A 159 15.71 -23.07 2.99
C LEU A 159 16.67 -24.25 3.17
N ARG A 160 17.51 -24.49 2.16
CA ARG A 160 18.51 -25.57 2.13
C ARG A 160 19.65 -25.20 1.19
N LYS A 161 20.78 -25.83 1.40
CA LYS A 161 21.95 -25.65 0.54
C LYS A 161 21.65 -26.02 -0.92
N GLY A 162 21.97 -25.11 -1.84
CA GLY A 162 21.86 -25.30 -3.29
C GLY A 162 20.48 -24.95 -3.86
N ASP A 163 19.51 -24.50 -3.07
CA ASP A 163 18.26 -23.98 -3.62
C ASP A 163 18.42 -22.54 -4.12
N ALA A 164 17.49 -22.10 -4.95
CA ALA A 164 17.41 -20.73 -5.43
C ALA A 164 15.96 -20.25 -5.51
N TYR A 165 15.77 -18.97 -5.22
CA TYR A 165 14.46 -18.33 -5.21
C TYR A 165 14.52 -16.95 -5.87
N PHE A 166 13.44 -16.62 -6.56
CA PHE A 166 13.17 -15.27 -7.04
C PHE A 166 12.58 -14.42 -5.91
N ARG A 167 13.14 -13.25 -5.68
CA ARG A 167 12.65 -12.25 -4.72
C ARG A 167 11.58 -11.37 -5.35
N THR A 168 10.39 -11.40 -4.82
CA THR A 168 9.32 -10.49 -5.30
C THR A 168 9.58 -9.04 -4.87
N GLY A 169 10.12 -8.84 -3.67
CA GLY A 169 10.20 -7.55 -3.03
C GLY A 169 8.86 -7.10 -2.43
N ASP A 170 7.92 -8.03 -2.31
CA ASP A 170 6.58 -7.77 -1.78
C ASP A 170 6.38 -8.54 -0.47
N MET A 171 5.91 -7.84 0.54
CA MET A 171 5.50 -8.40 1.82
C MET A 171 4.11 -9.00 1.70
N MET A 172 3.99 -10.27 2.02
CA MET A 172 2.76 -11.05 1.93
C MET A 172 2.43 -11.71 3.25
N ARG A 173 1.15 -11.92 3.48
CA ARG A 173 0.64 -12.74 4.56
C ARG A 173 -0.24 -13.85 4.01
N TRP A 174 0.02 -15.08 4.44
CA TRP A 174 -0.78 -16.26 4.08
C TRP A 174 -1.41 -16.84 5.33
N ASP A 175 -2.73 -16.75 5.46
CA ASP A 175 -3.43 -17.18 6.66
C ASP A 175 -3.74 -18.69 6.70
N ASN A 176 -4.34 -19.12 7.83
CA ASN A 176 -4.68 -20.53 8.06
C ASN A 176 -5.84 -21.03 7.19
N GLU A 177 -6.68 -20.12 6.66
CA GLU A 177 -7.77 -20.43 5.74
C GLU A 177 -7.34 -20.46 4.28
N GLY A 178 -6.04 -20.26 4.01
CA GLY A 178 -5.46 -20.31 2.68
C GLY A 178 -5.64 -19.03 1.87
N ARG A 179 -5.97 -17.91 2.52
CA ARG A 179 -6.10 -16.60 1.89
C ARG A 179 -4.75 -15.88 1.89
N TRP A 180 -4.47 -15.20 0.79
CA TRP A 180 -3.27 -14.39 0.58
C TRP A 180 -3.60 -12.91 0.63
N TYR A 181 -2.81 -12.16 1.37
CA TYR A 181 -2.96 -10.74 1.49
C TYR A 181 -1.65 -10.04 1.15
N PHE A 182 -1.74 -9.01 0.35
CA PHE A 182 -0.64 -8.09 0.13
C PHE A 182 -0.52 -7.16 1.34
N SER A 183 0.63 -7.14 1.98
CA SER A 183 0.86 -6.27 3.14
C SER A 183 1.51 -4.96 2.72
N ASP A 184 2.63 -4.99 1.99
CA ASP A 184 3.29 -3.80 1.45
C ASP A 184 4.43 -4.21 0.50
N ARG A 185 5.12 -3.23 -0.09
CA ARG A 185 6.39 -3.44 -0.78
C ARG A 185 7.56 -3.24 0.15
N LEU A 186 8.58 -4.08 0.01
CA LEU A 186 9.89 -3.79 0.58
C LEU A 186 10.38 -2.45 0.04
N GLY A 187 10.84 -1.55 0.91
CA GLY A 187 11.21 -0.19 0.54
C GLY A 187 10.06 0.83 0.56
N ASP A 188 8.80 0.38 0.63
CA ASP A 188 7.67 1.26 0.93
C ASP A 188 7.37 1.33 2.43
N THR A 189 7.52 0.23 3.16
CA THR A 189 7.53 0.24 4.63
C THR A 189 8.57 1.21 5.17
N PHE A 190 8.26 1.84 6.27
CA PHE A 190 9.21 2.70 6.97
C PHE A 190 9.26 2.37 8.46
N ARG A 191 10.39 2.72 9.10
CA ARG A 191 10.57 2.51 10.54
C ARG A 191 10.50 3.84 11.27
N TRP A 192 9.65 3.88 12.29
CA TRP A 192 9.52 5.02 13.18
C TRP A 192 9.49 4.57 14.64
N LYS A 193 10.34 5.16 15.48
CA LYS A 193 10.47 4.81 16.92
C LYS A 193 10.68 3.31 17.16
N SER A 194 11.55 2.71 16.35
CA SER A 194 11.86 1.27 16.37
C SER A 194 10.72 0.32 15.93
N GLU A 195 9.61 0.86 15.45
CA GLU A 195 8.46 0.10 14.96
C GLU A 195 8.34 0.19 13.45
N ASN A 196 7.94 -0.90 12.81
CA ASN A 196 7.66 -0.91 11.38
C ASN A 196 6.24 -0.48 11.08
N VAL A 197 6.12 0.32 10.03
CA VAL A 197 4.84 0.84 9.56
C VAL A 197 4.61 0.42 8.12
N SER A 198 3.51 -0.28 7.87
CA SER A 198 3.03 -0.55 6.52
C SER A 198 2.34 0.68 5.96
N THR A 199 2.83 1.16 4.81
CA THR A 199 2.21 2.31 4.15
C THR A 199 0.84 1.98 3.59
N SER A 200 0.63 0.73 3.20
CA SER A 200 -0.65 0.24 2.69
C SER A 200 -1.71 0.21 3.79
N GLU A 201 -1.38 -0.31 4.97
CA GLU A 201 -2.29 -0.35 6.12
C GLU A 201 -2.75 1.05 6.53
N VAL A 202 -1.80 1.99 6.65
CA VAL A 202 -2.13 3.38 7.00
C VAL A 202 -2.97 4.06 5.93
N ALA A 203 -2.66 3.83 4.64
CA ALA A 203 -3.44 4.38 3.53
C ALA A 203 -4.85 3.80 3.49
N GLU A 204 -5.01 2.51 3.81
CA GLU A 204 -6.32 1.84 3.91
C GLU A 204 -7.17 2.44 5.03
N VAL A 205 -6.60 2.61 6.22
CA VAL A 205 -7.29 3.27 7.34
C VAL A 205 -7.72 4.69 6.96
N LEU A 206 -6.84 5.50 6.37
CA LEU A 206 -7.20 6.84 5.91
C LEU A 206 -8.31 6.81 4.86
N GLY A 207 -8.28 5.84 3.93
CA GLY A 207 -9.29 5.68 2.87
C GLY A 207 -10.68 5.33 3.38
N THR A 208 -10.81 4.80 4.61
CA THR A 208 -12.13 4.55 5.24
C THR A 208 -12.74 5.81 5.87
N HIS A 209 -11.99 6.90 5.98
CA HIS A 209 -12.54 8.15 6.51
C HIS A 209 -13.47 8.83 5.48
N PRO A 210 -14.71 9.24 5.85
CA PRO A 210 -15.74 9.69 4.90
C PRO A 210 -15.35 10.94 4.10
N GLU A 211 -14.45 11.78 4.59
CA GLU A 211 -14.01 12.98 3.89
C GLU A 211 -12.74 12.79 3.05
N VAL A 212 -12.06 11.65 3.17
CA VAL A 212 -10.85 11.33 2.41
C VAL A 212 -11.23 10.68 1.09
N HIS A 213 -10.83 11.31 -0.02
CA HIS A 213 -10.99 10.75 -1.35
C HIS A 213 -9.86 9.78 -1.67
N GLU A 214 -8.62 10.19 -1.40
CA GLU A 214 -7.42 9.42 -1.72
C GLU A 214 -6.32 9.70 -0.70
N ALA A 215 -5.58 8.66 -0.33
CA ALA A 215 -4.41 8.76 0.53
C ALA A 215 -3.24 7.96 -0.05
N ASN A 216 -2.04 8.56 -0.04
CA ASN A 216 -0.77 7.93 -0.41
C ASN A 216 0.24 8.14 0.71
N VAL A 217 0.62 7.04 1.38
CA VAL A 217 1.45 7.09 2.58
C VAL A 217 2.90 6.74 2.26
N TYR A 218 3.82 7.44 2.89
CA TYR A 218 5.27 7.26 2.72
C TYR A 218 6.04 7.71 3.97
N GLY A 219 7.25 7.20 4.12
CA GLY A 219 8.15 7.61 5.20
C GLY A 219 9.04 8.77 4.80
N VAL A 220 9.18 9.77 5.66
CA VAL A 220 10.04 10.96 5.47
C VAL A 220 11.15 11.02 6.52
N LEU A 221 12.35 11.39 6.10
CA LEU A 221 13.45 11.65 7.02
C LEU A 221 13.27 13.00 7.72
N LEU A 222 13.49 13.02 9.01
CA LEU A 222 13.44 14.24 9.80
C LEU A 222 14.81 14.57 10.38
N PRO A 223 15.18 15.85 10.45
CA PRO A 223 16.39 16.29 11.13
C PRO A 223 16.39 15.82 12.58
N ASN A 224 17.55 15.35 13.06
CA ASN A 224 17.78 14.93 14.45
C ASN A 224 16.88 13.78 14.95
N HIS A 225 16.25 13.03 14.04
CA HIS A 225 15.46 11.87 14.40
C HIS A 225 15.93 10.64 13.65
N ASP A 226 15.93 9.50 14.34
CA ASP A 226 16.26 8.21 13.74
C ASP A 226 15.01 7.61 13.09
N GLY A 227 15.22 6.90 11.98
CA GLY A 227 14.14 6.31 11.20
C GLY A 227 13.44 7.32 10.26
N ARG A 228 12.20 7.00 9.90
CA ARG A 228 11.36 7.82 9.00
C ARG A 228 9.99 8.02 9.63
N ALA A 229 9.55 9.26 9.72
CA ALA A 229 8.20 9.58 10.20
C ALA A 229 7.16 9.36 9.10
N GLY A 230 5.95 8.93 9.47
CA GLY A 230 4.86 8.77 8.52
C GLY A 230 4.37 10.11 7.99
N CYS A 231 4.24 10.21 6.66
CA CYS A 231 3.56 11.30 5.96
C CYS A 231 2.49 10.72 5.04
N ALA A 232 1.30 11.31 5.05
CA ALA A 232 0.22 10.94 4.15
C ALA A 232 -0.12 12.11 3.22
N ALA A 233 0.09 11.94 1.91
CA ALA A 233 -0.49 12.83 0.92
C ALA A 233 -2.00 12.49 0.81
N ILE A 234 -2.85 13.50 0.90
CA ILE A 234 -4.32 13.34 0.95
C ILE A 234 -4.99 14.29 -0.04
N VAL A 235 -5.94 13.74 -0.78
CA VAL A 235 -6.97 14.49 -1.50
C VAL A 235 -8.28 14.33 -0.75
N PHE A 236 -8.94 15.43 -0.40
CA PHE A 236 -10.24 15.41 0.26
C PHE A 236 -11.41 15.41 -0.74
N ASN A 237 -12.55 14.85 -0.34
CA ASN A 237 -13.76 14.83 -1.17
C ASN A 237 -14.26 16.21 -1.59
N GLN A 238 -14.06 17.23 -0.75
CA GLN A 238 -14.39 18.62 -1.10
C GLN A 238 -13.61 19.12 -2.32
N GLN A 239 -12.34 18.69 -2.49
CA GLN A 239 -11.50 19.05 -3.63
C GLN A 239 -12.07 18.52 -4.94
N ILE A 240 -12.58 17.29 -4.93
CA ILE A 240 -13.15 16.65 -6.12
C ILE A 240 -14.48 17.30 -6.53
N LYS A 241 -15.22 17.84 -5.55
CA LYS A 241 -16.50 18.54 -5.78
C LYS A 241 -16.31 20.02 -6.14
N ALA A 242 -15.08 20.52 -6.14
CA ALA A 242 -14.80 21.91 -6.46
C ALA A 242 -15.05 22.21 -7.94
N ALA A 243 -15.53 23.41 -8.24
CA ALA A 243 -15.73 23.88 -9.62
C ALA A 243 -14.38 24.02 -10.37
N ASP A 244 -13.33 24.43 -9.66
CA ASP A 244 -11.95 24.47 -10.13
C ASP A 244 -11.09 23.54 -9.25
N GLN A 245 -10.77 22.38 -9.76
CA GLN A 245 -9.94 21.39 -9.08
C GLN A 245 -8.44 21.71 -9.07
N SER A 246 -8.02 22.72 -9.81
CA SER A 246 -6.61 23.17 -9.83
C SER A 246 -6.24 24.00 -8.60
N VAL A 247 -7.24 24.58 -7.92
CA VAL A 247 -7.07 25.38 -6.70
C VAL A 247 -7.29 24.49 -5.49
N LEU A 248 -6.31 24.43 -4.58
CA LEU A 248 -6.43 23.64 -3.35
C LEU A 248 -7.50 24.27 -2.42
N LEU A 249 -8.47 23.45 -2.02
CA LEU A 249 -9.40 23.75 -0.95
C LEU A 249 -8.82 23.21 0.37
N GLU A 250 -8.41 24.11 1.25
CA GLU A 250 -7.89 23.73 2.56
C GLU A 250 -8.97 23.06 3.41
N PRO A 251 -8.66 21.94 4.09
CA PRO A 251 -9.61 21.29 4.97
C PRO A 251 -9.92 22.16 6.20
N SER A 252 -11.13 22.05 6.71
CA SER A 252 -11.51 22.74 7.95
C SER A 252 -10.77 22.16 9.17
N ALA A 253 -10.67 22.95 10.25
CA ALA A 253 -10.11 22.45 11.51
C ALA A 253 -10.88 21.22 12.05
N GLU A 254 -12.19 21.16 11.82
CA GLU A 254 -13.03 20.03 12.19
C GLU A 254 -12.69 18.78 11.39
N THR A 255 -12.48 18.92 10.07
CA THR A 255 -12.01 17.82 9.20
C THR A 255 -10.65 17.29 9.67
N LEU A 256 -9.70 18.20 9.93
CA LEU A 256 -8.36 17.81 10.40
C LEU A 256 -8.40 17.08 11.75
N LYS A 257 -9.24 17.54 12.67
CA LYS A 257 -9.46 16.86 13.96
C LYS A 257 -10.16 15.51 13.79
N SER A 258 -11.14 15.42 12.89
CA SER A 258 -11.84 14.16 12.57
C SER A 258 -10.88 13.12 12.00
N VAL A 259 -10.02 13.50 11.05
CA VAL A 259 -8.98 12.60 10.50
C VAL A 259 -8.00 12.16 11.57
N ALA A 260 -7.54 13.07 12.45
CA ALA A 260 -6.65 12.71 13.55
C ALA A 260 -7.30 11.70 14.50
N ALA A 261 -8.55 11.94 14.90
CA ALA A 261 -9.30 11.01 15.75
C ALA A 261 -9.50 9.65 15.10
N HIS A 262 -9.74 9.62 13.77
CA HIS A 262 -9.91 8.39 13.01
C HIS A 262 -8.62 7.56 12.98
N VAL A 263 -7.48 8.13 12.62
CA VAL A 263 -6.22 7.41 12.57
C VAL A 263 -5.75 6.96 13.95
N LEU A 264 -5.89 7.80 14.99
CA LEU A 264 -5.51 7.46 16.36
C LEU A 264 -6.38 6.38 17.00
N ARG A 265 -7.61 6.17 16.50
CA ARG A 265 -8.51 5.10 16.95
C ARG A 265 -8.17 3.76 16.29
N ASN A 266 -7.78 3.80 15.02
CA ASN A 266 -7.66 2.59 14.18
C ASN A 266 -6.21 2.14 13.98
N LEU A 267 -5.22 2.95 14.36
CA LEU A 267 -3.81 2.65 14.24
C LEU A 267 -3.08 2.80 15.59
N PRO A 268 -2.05 2.01 15.86
CA PRO A 268 -1.15 2.30 16.96
C PRO A 268 -0.49 3.66 16.75
N ARG A 269 -0.19 4.37 17.83
CA ARG A 269 0.28 5.77 17.78
C ARG A 269 1.54 5.97 16.91
N PHE A 270 2.44 4.99 16.86
CA PHE A 270 3.64 5.06 16.04
C PHE A 270 3.34 4.97 14.54
N ALA A 271 2.23 4.33 14.16
CA ALA A 271 1.80 4.18 12.77
C ALA A 271 0.92 5.35 12.27
N ALA A 272 0.30 6.11 13.18
CA ALA A 272 -0.45 7.30 12.81
C ALA A 272 0.47 8.29 12.07
N PRO A 273 0.11 8.77 10.88
CA PRO A 273 0.94 9.72 10.14
C PRO A 273 1.24 10.95 10.97
N LEU A 274 2.52 11.27 11.13
CA LEU A 274 2.92 12.48 11.84
C LEU A 274 2.64 13.73 11.01
N PHE A 275 2.65 13.58 9.68
CA PHE A 275 2.38 14.67 8.75
C PHE A 275 1.26 14.31 7.78
N LEU A 276 0.46 15.31 7.44
CA LEU A 276 -0.41 15.29 6.27
C LEU A 276 0.12 16.28 5.24
N ARG A 277 0.12 15.87 3.98
CA ARG A 277 0.34 16.73 2.83
C ARG A 277 -0.97 16.80 2.04
N VAL A 278 -1.69 17.88 2.18
CA VAL A 278 -2.96 18.08 1.45
C VAL A 278 -2.64 18.58 0.06
N THR A 279 -3.10 17.87 -0.95
CA THR A 279 -2.84 18.16 -2.36
C THR A 279 -4.15 18.17 -3.16
N PRO A 280 -4.27 19.00 -4.21
CA PRO A 280 -5.47 19.01 -5.04
C PRO A 280 -5.64 17.74 -5.89
N GLU A 281 -4.53 17.07 -6.22
CA GLU A 281 -4.52 15.85 -7.04
C GLU A 281 -3.34 14.95 -6.69
N MET A 282 -3.51 13.63 -6.84
CA MET A 282 -2.41 12.67 -6.69
C MET A 282 -1.68 12.49 -8.02
N GLN A 283 -0.34 12.46 -7.93
CA GLN A 283 0.47 12.07 -9.08
C GLN A 283 0.43 10.56 -9.28
N ALA A 284 0.01 10.14 -10.46
CA ALA A 284 -0.04 8.74 -10.86
C ALA A 284 0.84 8.48 -12.10
N THR A 285 1.28 7.24 -12.25
CA THR A 285 1.92 6.77 -13.48
C THR A 285 0.88 6.61 -14.60
N GLY A 286 1.31 6.47 -15.85
CA GLY A 286 0.41 6.24 -17.01
C GLY A 286 -0.47 4.98 -16.87
N ASN A 287 -0.14 4.06 -15.96
CA ASN A 287 -0.95 2.89 -15.60
C ASN A 287 -1.64 3.05 -14.24
N PHE A 288 -1.89 4.28 -13.81
CA PHE A 288 -2.64 4.67 -12.61
C PHE A 288 -2.05 4.20 -11.27
N LYS A 289 -0.75 3.92 -11.20
CA LYS A 289 -0.08 3.63 -9.92
C LYS A 289 0.38 4.93 -9.28
N GLN A 290 0.08 5.12 -8.00
CA GLN A 290 0.53 6.28 -7.22
C GLN A 290 2.07 6.36 -7.18
N GLN A 291 2.61 7.55 -7.39
CA GLN A 291 4.04 7.80 -7.33
C GLN A 291 4.44 8.25 -5.92
N LYS A 292 5.29 7.47 -5.25
CA LYS A 292 5.83 7.81 -3.92
C LYS A 292 7.21 8.47 -4.01
N HIS A 293 7.95 8.26 -5.10
CA HIS A 293 9.33 8.71 -5.22
C HIS A 293 9.46 10.24 -5.08
N VAL A 294 8.63 10.99 -5.79
CA VAL A 294 8.64 12.47 -5.75
C VAL A 294 8.30 12.94 -4.33
N LEU A 295 7.22 12.42 -3.76
CA LEU A 295 6.76 12.76 -2.41
C LEU A 295 7.83 12.48 -1.33
N ARG A 296 8.56 11.37 -1.46
CA ARG A 296 9.67 11.04 -0.54
C ARG A 296 10.86 11.98 -0.68
N THR A 297 11.18 12.38 -1.92
CA THR A 297 12.31 13.27 -2.21
C THR A 297 12.04 14.68 -1.71
N GLU A 298 10.84 15.17 -1.87
CA GLU A 298 10.40 16.48 -1.37
C GLU A 298 10.25 16.47 0.16
N GLY A 299 9.80 15.33 0.72
CA GLY A 299 9.63 15.15 2.17
C GLY A 299 8.57 16.07 2.75
N VAL A 300 8.92 16.72 3.89
CA VAL A 300 8.07 17.69 4.58
C VAL A 300 8.78 19.04 4.77
N ASP A 301 9.83 19.28 4.02
CA ASP A 301 10.50 20.59 3.98
C ASP A 301 9.62 21.57 3.18
N PRO A 302 9.07 22.63 3.79
CA PRO A 302 8.18 23.56 3.10
C PRO A 302 8.82 24.24 1.87
N SER A 303 10.16 24.34 1.84
CA SER A 303 10.87 24.92 0.70
C SER A 303 10.92 24.00 -0.52
N ARG A 304 10.66 22.70 -0.35
CA ARG A 304 10.67 21.67 -1.39
C ARG A 304 9.27 21.25 -1.81
N VAL A 305 8.31 21.42 -0.91
CA VAL A 305 6.89 21.15 -1.20
C VAL A 305 6.35 22.31 -2.03
N GLY A 306 5.76 22.03 -3.17
CA GLY A 306 5.24 23.06 -4.07
C GLY A 306 4.12 23.90 -3.42
N ASP A 307 3.94 25.12 -3.91
CA ASP A 307 2.94 26.08 -3.38
C ASP A 307 1.48 25.57 -3.47
N ARG A 308 1.23 24.57 -4.30
CA ARG A 308 -0.08 23.93 -4.49
C ARG A 308 -0.47 23.02 -3.32
N ASP A 309 0.50 22.54 -2.53
CA ASP A 309 0.27 21.61 -1.43
C ASP A 309 0.38 22.31 -0.09
N LYS A 310 -0.33 21.80 0.91
CA LYS A 310 -0.28 22.31 2.29
C LYS A 310 0.13 21.20 3.24
N LEU A 311 1.04 21.53 4.14
CA LEU A 311 1.52 20.61 5.16
C LEU A 311 0.83 20.87 6.50
N TYR A 312 0.51 19.77 7.17
CA TYR A 312 -0.01 19.76 8.54
C TYR A 312 0.75 18.71 9.34
N TRP A 313 0.83 18.90 10.65
CA TRP A 313 1.46 17.91 11.55
C TRP A 313 0.56 17.57 12.73
N LEU A 314 0.68 16.35 13.22
CA LEU A 314 -0.12 15.84 14.32
C LEU A 314 0.36 16.43 15.65
N GLN A 315 -0.49 17.19 16.31
CA GLN A 315 -0.27 17.78 17.63
C GLN A 315 -1.41 17.37 18.56
N GLY A 316 -1.08 16.49 19.52
CA GLY A 316 -2.08 15.93 20.43
C GLY A 316 -3.11 15.05 19.69
N ASP A 317 -4.31 15.59 19.51
CA ASP A 317 -5.48 14.94 18.89
C ASP A 317 -5.95 15.60 17.59
N THR A 318 -5.15 16.50 17.00
CA THR A 318 -5.50 17.20 15.77
C THR A 318 -4.29 17.45 14.89
N TYR A 319 -4.53 17.71 13.61
CA TYR A 319 -3.51 18.19 12.68
C TYR A 319 -3.54 19.72 12.63
N LEU A 320 -2.39 20.35 12.85
CA LEU A 320 -2.20 21.80 12.78
C LEU A 320 -1.34 22.16 11.55
N PRO A 321 -1.46 23.38 11.00
CA PRO A 321 -0.60 23.83 9.92
C PRO A 321 0.90 23.65 10.25
N PHE A 322 1.67 23.25 9.25
CA PHE A 322 3.10 23.07 9.34
C PHE A 322 3.79 23.88 8.24
N GLY A 323 4.52 24.89 8.65
CA GLY A 323 5.18 25.84 7.76
C GLY A 323 6.67 26.03 8.05
N PRO A 324 7.29 27.05 7.47
CA PRO A 324 8.72 27.34 7.64
C PRO A 324 9.14 27.56 9.10
N GLU A 325 8.27 28.09 9.93
CA GLU A 325 8.53 28.34 11.36
C GLU A 325 8.64 27.03 12.14
N GLU A 326 7.64 26.14 11.96
CA GLU A 326 7.61 24.81 12.58
C GLU A 326 8.78 23.94 12.07
N TRP A 327 9.09 24.04 10.79
CA TRP A 327 10.24 23.36 10.20
C TRP A 327 11.56 23.82 10.82
N SER A 328 11.76 25.14 10.99
CA SER A 328 12.96 25.69 11.62
C SER A 328 13.10 25.22 13.06
N ARG A 329 12.02 25.16 13.82
CA ARG A 329 12.00 24.64 15.20
C ARG A 329 12.34 23.15 15.25
N LEU A 330 11.85 22.37 14.27
CA LEU A 330 12.17 20.96 14.15
C LEU A 330 13.67 20.75 13.85
N GLN A 331 14.23 21.53 12.90
CA GLN A 331 15.64 21.50 12.57
C GLN A 331 16.54 21.88 13.77
N ALA A 332 16.11 22.83 14.58
CA ALA A 332 16.82 23.23 15.79
C ALA A 332 16.70 22.23 16.96
N GLY A 333 15.96 21.12 16.79
CA GLY A 333 15.73 20.14 17.86
C GLY A 333 14.86 20.64 19.00
N GLN A 334 14.07 21.69 18.77
CA GLN A 334 13.21 22.31 19.77
C GLN A 334 11.81 21.64 19.87
N VAL A 335 11.57 20.65 19.06
CA VAL A 335 10.29 19.91 19.01
C VAL A 335 10.53 18.46 19.43
N LYS A 336 9.75 18.00 20.39
CA LYS A 336 9.71 16.58 20.78
C LYS A 336 8.54 15.91 20.08
N LEU A 337 8.86 14.97 19.19
CA LEU A 337 7.90 14.21 18.40
C LEU A 337 7.51 12.88 19.06
#